data_5da4c9b1dcd0c3b58a95c017fda75c39
#
_entry.id   5da4c9b1dcd0c3b58a95c017fda75c39
#
_cell.length_a   1.000
_cell.length_b   1.000
_cell.length_c   1.000
_cell.angle_alpha   90.00
_cell.angle_beta   90.00
_cell.angle_gamma   90.00
#
_symmetry.space_group_name_H-M   'P 1'
#
loop_
_entity.id
_entity.type
_entity.pdbx_description
1 polymer ?
#
loop_
_entity_poly.entity_id
_entity_poly.type
_entity_poly.pdbx_seq_one_letter_code
_entity_poly.pdbx_strand_id
1 'polypeptide(L)'
;MINIQEGISSINRIKTGVPGLDMIIQGGLPKNSITLVSGPPGSGKSILCFQFLLDGIKNNEKCLFLTLDKKSEGLIVQAKELGLNFEPAIEEGLIKFEYLNINKKEVYEKMANEILSKNYDRVVLDSITPLAEMPIFMRNIEDLDIDKNNLIPDDFPADTALPTRRLHLRFIMTALESSNCTSIVTSELPVGSNMLSRDGISEFLADGVITLSLDPTMDRRKLAVMKMRNTKHTLKPQSIVIETGGIKLI
;
A
#
# COMPACT_ATOMS: atom_id res chain seq x y z
N MET A 1 11.27 29.61 30.85
CA MET A 1 10.21 28.63 30.55
C MET A 1 9.84 28.83 29.11
N ILE A 2 10.27 27.93 28.25
CA ILE A 2 9.94 27.98 26.81
C ILE A 2 8.53 27.44 26.69
N ASN A 3 7.66 28.24 26.10
CA ASN A 3 6.24 27.93 25.92
C ASN A 3 6.10 26.88 24.80
N ILE A 4 5.92 25.60 25.14
CA ILE A 4 5.83 24.44 24.23
C ILE A 4 4.40 24.29 23.63
N GLN A 5 3.54 25.27 23.78
CA GLN A 5 2.14 25.19 23.34
C GLN A 5 1.82 25.73 21.95
N GLU A 6 2.79 26.28 21.21
CA GLU A 6 2.61 26.71 19.84
C GLU A 6 3.36 25.80 18.88
N GLY A 7 2.72 24.79 18.30
CA GLY A 7 3.32 24.03 17.21
C GLY A 7 2.87 22.60 16.96
N ILE A 8 1.76 22.12 17.53
CA ILE A 8 1.14 20.90 17.00
C ILE A 8 0.28 21.31 15.80
N SER A 9 0.91 21.47 14.62
CA SER A 9 0.14 21.56 13.39
C SER A 9 -0.73 20.30 13.29
N SER A 10 -2.03 20.48 13.11
CA SER A 10 -2.96 19.37 12.89
C SER A 10 -2.45 18.55 11.71
N ILE A 11 -2.18 17.26 11.94
CA ILE A 11 -1.70 16.36 10.89
C ILE A 11 -2.76 16.31 9.80
N ASN A 12 -2.37 16.69 8.58
CA ASN A 12 -3.25 16.56 7.42
C ASN A 12 -3.55 15.07 7.19
N ARG A 13 -4.83 14.77 6.94
CA ARG A 13 -5.31 13.41 6.75
C ARG A 13 -6.02 13.25 5.42
N ILE A 14 -5.85 12.08 4.84
CA ILE A 14 -6.46 11.66 3.59
C ILE A 14 -7.51 10.60 3.91
N LYS A 15 -8.73 10.81 3.48
CA LYS A 15 -9.82 9.84 3.69
C LYS A 15 -9.55 8.53 2.96
N THR A 16 -9.96 7.44 3.58
CA THR A 16 -9.81 6.11 2.99
C THR A 16 -10.90 5.76 1.98
N GLY A 17 -12.01 6.49 2.02
CA GLY A 17 -13.20 6.13 1.24
C GLY A 17 -13.96 4.90 1.80
N VAL A 18 -13.48 4.32 2.90
CA VAL A 18 -14.12 3.18 3.57
C VAL A 18 -14.99 3.67 4.71
N PRO A 19 -16.35 3.54 4.62
CA PRO A 19 -17.25 3.97 5.67
C PRO A 19 -16.93 3.34 7.02
N GLY A 20 -16.77 4.18 8.05
CA GLY A 20 -16.42 3.78 9.41
C GLY A 20 -14.92 3.71 9.71
N LEU A 21 -14.05 3.46 8.72
CA LEU A 21 -12.61 3.34 8.97
C LEU A 21 -12.00 4.68 9.39
N ASP A 22 -12.33 5.76 8.69
CA ASP A 22 -11.77 7.09 8.99
C ASP A 22 -12.05 7.53 10.44
N MET A 23 -13.21 7.16 11.01
CA MET A 23 -13.54 7.50 12.39
C MET A 23 -12.59 6.85 13.40
N ILE A 24 -12.18 5.60 13.18
CA ILE A 24 -11.30 4.88 14.11
C ILE A 24 -9.82 5.23 13.96
N ILE A 25 -9.46 5.99 12.92
CA ILE A 25 -8.11 6.50 12.66
C ILE A 25 -8.06 8.03 12.64
N GLN A 26 -8.91 8.69 13.41
CA GLN A 26 -8.90 10.15 13.58
C GLN A 26 -9.12 10.97 12.30
N GLY A 27 -9.89 10.47 11.35
CA GLY A 27 -10.31 11.19 10.14
C GLY A 27 -9.65 10.75 8.86
N GLY A 28 -8.79 9.72 8.88
CA GLY A 28 -8.14 9.16 7.69
C GLY A 28 -6.67 8.85 7.89
N LEU A 29 -6.00 8.42 6.81
CA LEU A 29 -4.57 8.15 6.80
C LEU A 29 -3.77 9.45 6.91
N PRO A 30 -2.65 9.50 7.63
CA PRO A 30 -1.76 10.66 7.59
C PRO A 30 -1.33 10.94 6.16
N LYS A 31 -1.38 12.21 5.74
CA LYS A 31 -0.91 12.59 4.40
C LYS A 31 0.57 12.24 4.23
N ASN A 32 0.97 11.85 3.03
CA ASN A 32 2.33 11.46 2.68
C ASN A 32 2.86 10.26 3.51
N SER A 33 1.98 9.36 3.90
CA SER A 33 2.34 8.13 4.63
C SER A 33 2.12 6.89 3.79
N ILE A 34 2.82 5.82 4.15
CA ILE A 34 2.67 4.50 3.57
C ILE A 34 1.88 3.62 4.52
N THR A 35 0.74 3.09 4.08
CA THR A 35 -0.07 2.14 4.85
C THR A 35 -0.01 0.76 4.23
N LEU A 36 0.45 -0.22 4.99
CA LEU A 36 0.40 -1.63 4.62
C LEU A 36 -0.99 -2.19 4.93
N VAL A 37 -1.62 -2.84 3.96
CA VAL A 37 -2.88 -3.57 4.12
C VAL A 37 -2.63 -5.05 3.86
N SER A 38 -2.67 -5.86 4.91
CA SER A 38 -2.35 -7.28 4.84
C SER A 38 -3.58 -8.16 5.06
N GLY A 39 -3.57 -9.35 4.49
CA GLY A 39 -4.63 -10.33 4.72
C GLY A 39 -4.69 -11.43 3.67
N PRO A 40 -5.53 -12.46 3.92
CA PRO A 40 -5.66 -13.58 3.01
C PRO A 40 -6.39 -13.22 1.71
N PRO A 41 -6.31 -14.08 0.69
CA PRO A 41 -7.14 -13.96 -0.51
C PRO A 41 -8.64 -13.87 -0.12
N GLY A 42 -9.39 -12.99 -0.80
CA GLY A 42 -10.83 -12.79 -0.51
C GLY A 42 -11.15 -11.94 0.73
N SER A 43 -10.14 -11.42 1.45
CA SER A 43 -10.38 -10.57 2.63
C SER A 43 -10.82 -9.14 2.29
N GLY A 44 -10.64 -8.68 1.04
CA GLY A 44 -11.06 -7.35 0.58
C GLY A 44 -9.93 -6.34 0.37
N LYS A 45 -8.64 -6.74 0.38
CA LYS A 45 -7.49 -5.83 0.20
C LYS A 45 -7.63 -4.91 -1.02
N SER A 46 -7.82 -5.49 -2.21
CA SER A 46 -7.96 -4.72 -3.45
C SER A 46 -9.21 -3.83 -3.45
N ILE A 47 -10.30 -4.26 -2.80
CA ILE A 47 -11.53 -3.46 -2.69
C ILE A 47 -11.29 -2.22 -1.85
N LEU A 48 -10.58 -2.35 -0.72
CA LEU A 48 -10.16 -1.21 0.10
C LEU A 48 -9.29 -0.24 -0.72
N CYS A 49 -8.37 -0.77 -1.53
CA CYS A 49 -7.55 0.02 -2.43
C CYS A 49 -8.38 0.78 -3.48
N PHE A 50 -9.39 0.15 -4.06
CA PHE A 50 -10.29 0.81 -5.00
C PHE A 50 -11.07 1.96 -4.34
N GLN A 51 -11.60 1.76 -3.14
CA GLN A 51 -12.31 2.82 -2.42
C GLN A 51 -11.39 4.00 -2.09
N PHE A 52 -10.15 3.72 -1.67
CA PHE A 52 -9.14 4.74 -1.40
C PHE A 52 -8.85 5.60 -2.64
N LEU A 53 -8.70 4.99 -3.81
CA LEU A 53 -8.43 5.74 -5.04
C LEU A 53 -9.66 6.48 -5.54
N LEU A 54 -10.86 5.88 -5.44
CA LEU A 54 -12.10 6.57 -5.83
C LEU A 54 -12.41 7.80 -4.96
N ASP A 55 -12.08 7.74 -3.68
CA ASP A 55 -12.19 8.93 -2.83
C ASP A 55 -11.23 10.04 -3.29
N GLY A 56 -10.01 9.69 -3.72
CA GLY A 56 -9.07 10.63 -4.32
C GLY A 56 -9.59 11.25 -5.60
N ILE A 57 -10.10 10.44 -6.50
CA ILE A 57 -10.68 10.89 -7.76
C ILE A 57 -11.82 11.90 -7.51
N LYS A 58 -12.71 11.63 -6.56
CA LYS A 58 -13.78 12.56 -6.16
C LYS A 58 -13.27 13.91 -5.67
N ASN A 59 -12.04 13.96 -5.17
CA ASN A 59 -11.35 15.19 -4.75
C ASN A 59 -10.41 15.75 -5.83
N ASN A 60 -10.52 15.26 -7.07
CA ASN A 60 -9.69 15.67 -8.22
C ASN A 60 -8.18 15.40 -8.01
N GLU A 61 -7.85 14.36 -7.24
CA GLU A 61 -6.49 13.91 -6.99
C GLU A 61 -6.01 12.94 -8.07
N LYS A 62 -4.73 13.02 -8.44
CA LYS A 62 -4.11 12.08 -9.38
C LYS A 62 -3.79 10.77 -8.69
N CYS A 63 -4.24 9.68 -9.25
CA CYS A 63 -4.17 8.35 -8.68
C CYS A 63 -3.38 7.37 -9.56
N LEU A 64 -2.65 6.45 -8.91
CA LEU A 64 -1.95 5.35 -9.55
C LEU A 64 -2.31 4.03 -8.87
N PHE A 65 -2.67 3.03 -9.68
CA PHE A 65 -2.78 1.64 -9.24
C PHE A 65 -1.71 0.81 -9.95
N LEU A 66 -0.71 0.38 -9.20
CA LEU A 66 0.33 -0.55 -9.67
C LEU A 66 -0.03 -1.97 -9.25
N THR A 67 0.08 -2.91 -10.17
CA THR A 67 -0.12 -4.34 -9.88
C THR A 67 0.99 -5.19 -10.49
N LEU A 68 1.37 -6.25 -9.77
CA LEU A 68 2.37 -7.22 -10.19
C LEU A 68 1.75 -8.58 -10.53
N ASP A 69 0.50 -8.83 -10.10
CA ASP A 69 -0.12 -10.14 -10.15
C ASP A 69 -1.18 -10.25 -11.24
N LYS A 70 -1.95 -9.20 -11.48
CA LYS A 70 -3.10 -9.21 -12.38
C LYS A 70 -3.01 -8.12 -13.42
N LYS A 71 -3.46 -8.44 -14.64
CA LYS A 71 -3.61 -7.42 -15.68
C LYS A 71 -4.63 -6.36 -15.27
N SER A 72 -4.36 -5.12 -15.62
CA SER A 72 -5.16 -3.93 -15.26
C SER A 72 -6.64 -4.05 -15.65
N GLU A 73 -6.92 -4.62 -16.80
CA GLU A 73 -8.28 -4.76 -17.34
C GLU A 73 -9.17 -5.61 -16.41
N GLY A 74 -8.61 -6.70 -15.87
CA GLY A 74 -9.36 -7.57 -14.95
C GLY A 74 -9.71 -6.88 -13.64
N LEU A 75 -8.84 -6.01 -13.14
CA LEU A 75 -9.07 -5.23 -11.92
C LEU A 75 -10.14 -4.15 -12.13
N ILE A 76 -10.15 -3.48 -13.28
CA ILE A 76 -11.16 -2.47 -13.65
C ILE A 76 -12.54 -3.13 -13.74
N VAL A 77 -12.64 -4.29 -14.39
CA VAL A 77 -13.89 -5.07 -14.46
C VAL A 77 -14.35 -5.46 -13.05
N GLN A 78 -13.45 -6.02 -12.23
CA GLN A 78 -13.77 -6.40 -10.84
C GLN A 78 -14.28 -5.21 -10.02
N ALA A 79 -13.68 -4.05 -10.16
CA ALA A 79 -14.13 -2.83 -9.49
C ALA A 79 -15.54 -2.42 -9.95
N LYS A 80 -15.80 -2.46 -11.27
CA LYS A 80 -17.09 -2.10 -11.86
C LYS A 80 -18.23 -3.00 -11.39
N GLU A 81 -17.99 -4.32 -11.26
CA GLU A 81 -18.97 -5.28 -10.73
C GLU A 81 -19.36 -4.96 -9.26
N LEU A 82 -18.47 -4.32 -8.51
CA LEU A 82 -18.74 -3.83 -7.15
C LEU A 82 -19.37 -2.42 -7.13
N GLY A 83 -19.70 -1.85 -8.29
CA GLY A 83 -20.23 -0.49 -8.39
C GLY A 83 -19.16 0.61 -8.25
N LEU A 84 -17.88 0.24 -8.34
CA LEU A 84 -16.74 1.14 -8.25
C LEU A 84 -16.22 1.41 -9.68
N ASN A 85 -16.82 2.38 -10.38
CA ASN A 85 -16.51 2.66 -11.79
C ASN A 85 -15.34 3.64 -11.93
N PHE A 86 -14.26 3.19 -12.57
CA PHE A 86 -13.07 3.99 -12.87
C PHE A 86 -13.00 4.52 -14.31
N GLU A 87 -13.87 4.06 -15.20
CA GLU A 87 -13.80 4.40 -16.64
C GLU A 87 -13.76 5.91 -16.90
N PRO A 88 -14.65 6.75 -16.31
CA PRO A 88 -14.59 8.20 -16.53
C PRO A 88 -13.25 8.81 -16.07
N ALA A 89 -12.75 8.39 -14.93
CA ALA A 89 -11.49 8.92 -14.38
C ALA A 89 -10.25 8.48 -15.19
N ILE A 90 -10.32 7.32 -15.86
CA ILE A 90 -9.29 6.86 -16.80
C ILE A 90 -9.30 7.75 -18.04
N GLU A 91 -10.47 8.05 -18.60
CA GLU A 91 -10.64 8.92 -19.76
C GLU A 91 -10.17 10.36 -19.48
N GLU A 92 -10.42 10.85 -18.27
CA GLU A 92 -9.96 12.17 -17.79
C GLU A 92 -8.47 12.20 -17.41
N GLY A 93 -7.79 11.05 -17.38
CA GLY A 93 -6.38 10.93 -16.97
C GLY A 93 -6.12 11.15 -15.48
N LEU A 94 -7.17 11.07 -14.63
CA LEU A 94 -7.06 11.19 -13.17
C LEU A 94 -6.52 9.92 -12.52
N ILE A 95 -6.68 8.77 -13.16
CA ILE A 95 -6.14 7.51 -12.67
C ILE A 95 -5.46 6.72 -13.78
N LYS A 96 -4.34 6.07 -13.39
CA LYS A 96 -3.66 5.09 -14.23
C LYS A 96 -3.66 3.74 -13.51
N PHE A 97 -4.05 2.68 -14.24
CA PHE A 97 -3.81 1.29 -13.84
C PHE A 97 -2.64 0.75 -14.64
N GLU A 98 -1.61 0.27 -13.97
CA GLU A 98 -0.43 -0.26 -14.64
C GLU A 98 -0.05 -1.64 -14.10
N TYR A 99 0.05 -2.60 -15.02
CA TYR A 99 0.58 -3.93 -14.73
C TYR A 99 2.07 -3.96 -15.07
N LEU A 100 2.88 -4.34 -14.10
CA LEU A 100 4.32 -4.51 -14.25
C LEU A 100 4.67 -5.99 -14.15
N ASN A 101 5.25 -6.52 -15.21
CA ASN A 101 5.68 -7.92 -15.26
C ASN A 101 6.93 -8.11 -14.40
N ILE A 102 6.77 -8.81 -13.28
CA ILE A 102 7.83 -9.07 -12.31
C ILE A 102 9.04 -9.84 -12.89
N ASN A 103 8.85 -10.61 -13.96
CA ASN A 103 9.93 -11.37 -14.59
C ASN A 103 10.88 -10.51 -15.45
N LYS A 104 10.60 -9.22 -15.61
CA LYS A 104 11.48 -8.29 -16.32
C LYS A 104 12.50 -7.68 -15.36
N LYS A 105 13.79 -7.68 -15.76
CA LYS A 105 14.89 -7.14 -14.94
C LYS A 105 14.66 -5.69 -14.48
N GLU A 106 14.01 -4.88 -15.32
CA GLU A 106 13.78 -3.45 -15.10
C GLU A 106 12.53 -3.14 -14.27
N VAL A 107 11.91 -4.15 -13.63
CA VAL A 107 10.62 -3.95 -12.92
C VAL A 107 10.73 -2.92 -11.79
N TYR A 108 11.83 -2.95 -11.03
CA TYR A 108 12.07 -2.02 -9.93
C TYR A 108 12.25 -0.58 -10.42
N GLU A 109 13.08 -0.40 -11.45
CA GLU A 109 13.33 0.92 -12.06
C GLU A 109 12.06 1.50 -12.68
N LYS A 110 11.31 0.67 -13.43
CA LYS A 110 10.03 1.09 -14.01
C LYS A 110 9.02 1.49 -12.95
N MET A 111 8.94 0.72 -11.87
CA MET A 111 8.06 1.04 -10.75
C MET A 111 8.46 2.36 -10.08
N ALA A 112 9.74 2.52 -9.74
CA ALA A 112 10.24 3.74 -9.13
C ALA A 112 10.05 4.96 -10.04
N ASN A 113 10.39 4.83 -11.33
CA ASN A 113 10.21 5.90 -12.32
C ASN A 113 8.73 6.28 -12.48
N GLU A 114 7.81 5.32 -12.52
CA GLU A 114 6.38 5.62 -12.59
C GLU A 114 5.89 6.35 -11.33
N ILE A 115 6.30 5.92 -10.15
CA ILE A 115 5.93 6.56 -8.89
C ILE A 115 6.47 7.99 -8.82
N LEU A 116 7.73 8.22 -9.22
CA LEU A 116 8.41 9.50 -9.04
C LEU A 116 8.12 10.52 -10.15
N SER A 117 7.76 10.06 -11.37
CA SER A 117 7.76 10.93 -12.57
C SER A 117 6.51 11.79 -12.75
N LYS A 118 5.38 11.48 -12.10
CA LYS A 118 4.07 12.03 -12.48
C LYS A 118 3.28 12.77 -11.40
N ASN A 119 3.88 13.01 -10.24
CA ASN A 119 3.24 13.71 -9.12
C ASN A 119 1.84 13.16 -8.80
N TYR A 120 1.76 11.89 -8.45
CA TYR A 120 0.54 11.28 -7.96
C TYR A 120 0.26 11.72 -6.52
N ASP A 121 -1.01 11.98 -6.21
CA ASP A 121 -1.45 12.26 -4.85
C ASP A 121 -1.69 10.97 -4.06
N ARG A 122 -2.24 9.94 -4.74
CA ARG A 122 -2.47 8.61 -4.16
C ARG A 122 -1.88 7.51 -5.02
N VAL A 123 -1.18 6.59 -4.36
CA VAL A 123 -0.58 5.41 -5.02
C VAL A 123 -1.02 4.14 -4.30
N VAL A 124 -1.38 3.14 -5.06
CA VAL A 124 -1.61 1.77 -4.59
C VAL A 124 -0.62 0.84 -5.26
N LEU A 125 0.01 -0.04 -4.47
CA LEU A 125 0.79 -1.19 -4.95
C LEU A 125 0.12 -2.49 -4.46
N ASP A 126 -0.52 -3.22 -5.36
CA ASP A 126 -1.23 -4.47 -5.07
C ASP A 126 -0.65 -5.63 -5.92
N SER A 127 0.28 -6.44 -5.37
CA SER A 127 0.80 -6.52 -4.02
C SER A 127 2.33 -6.40 -3.99
N ILE A 128 2.92 -6.12 -2.82
CA ILE A 128 4.37 -6.14 -2.62
C ILE A 128 4.91 -7.57 -2.47
N THR A 129 4.05 -8.54 -2.21
CA THR A 129 4.41 -9.94 -1.94
C THR A 129 5.29 -10.56 -3.02
N PRO A 130 5.01 -10.43 -4.34
CA PRO A 130 5.87 -10.97 -5.37
C PRO A 130 7.29 -10.43 -5.34
N LEU A 131 7.48 -9.15 -4.98
CA LEU A 131 8.82 -8.56 -4.85
C LEU A 131 9.62 -9.19 -3.70
N ALA A 132 8.93 -9.58 -2.62
CA ALA A 132 9.54 -10.23 -1.48
C ALA A 132 9.90 -11.71 -1.75
N GLU A 133 9.22 -12.35 -2.68
CA GLU A 133 9.40 -13.77 -3.04
C GLU A 133 10.33 -13.97 -4.23
N MET A 134 10.70 -12.92 -4.96
CA MET A 134 11.62 -13.03 -6.09
C MET A 134 12.97 -13.60 -5.67
N PRO A 135 13.50 -14.59 -6.41
CA PRO A 135 14.88 -15.00 -6.25
C PRO A 135 15.81 -13.83 -6.59
N ILE A 136 16.78 -13.59 -5.73
CA ILE A 136 17.72 -12.49 -5.91
C ILE A 136 18.75 -12.90 -6.95
N PHE A 137 18.49 -12.60 -8.22
CA PHE A 137 19.45 -12.76 -9.31
C PHE A 137 20.26 -11.48 -9.58
N MET A 138 20.37 -10.59 -8.61
CA MET A 138 21.20 -9.41 -8.77
C MET A 138 22.66 -9.81 -8.73
N ARG A 139 23.27 -9.92 -9.92
CA ARG A 139 24.71 -10.16 -10.05
C ARG A 139 25.55 -8.95 -9.61
N ASN A 140 25.01 -7.74 -9.69
CA ASN A 140 25.67 -6.53 -9.22
C ASN A 140 24.60 -5.49 -8.81
N ILE A 141 24.71 -4.97 -7.58
CA ILE A 141 23.97 -3.80 -7.11
C ILE A 141 24.40 -2.54 -7.91
N GLU A 142 25.52 -2.63 -8.61
CA GLU A 142 26.10 -1.59 -9.47
C GLU A 142 25.22 -1.25 -10.69
N ASP A 143 24.29 -2.14 -11.07
CA ASP A 143 23.36 -1.93 -12.19
C ASP A 143 22.12 -1.08 -11.78
N LEU A 144 21.95 -0.75 -10.51
CA LEU A 144 20.93 0.19 -10.05
C LEU A 144 21.61 1.57 -9.98
N ASP A 145 21.17 2.49 -10.84
CA ASP A 145 21.57 3.92 -10.82
C ASP A 145 20.93 4.66 -9.62
N ILE A 146 21.26 4.14 -8.43
CA ILE A 146 20.83 4.68 -7.14
C ILE A 146 22.02 5.48 -6.61
N ASP A 147 21.76 6.67 -6.10
CA ASP A 147 22.75 7.46 -5.37
C ASP A 147 23.43 6.58 -4.30
N LYS A 148 24.61 6.07 -4.66
CA LYS A 148 25.38 5.05 -3.94
C LYS A 148 25.75 5.48 -2.51
N ASN A 149 25.63 6.77 -2.21
CA ASN A 149 26.11 7.36 -0.96
C ASN A 149 25.16 7.18 0.23
N ASN A 150 23.90 6.75 0.02
CA ASN A 150 22.89 6.73 1.09
C ASN A 150 22.21 5.39 1.37
N LEU A 151 22.42 4.33 0.59
CA LEU A 151 21.61 3.12 0.68
C LEU A 151 22.33 1.82 0.97
N ILE A 152 23.65 1.74 0.86
CA ILE A 152 24.42 0.52 1.05
C ILE A 152 25.60 0.77 1.99
N PRO A 153 25.67 0.16 3.18
CA PRO A 153 26.91 0.04 3.94
C PRO A 153 27.90 -0.82 3.14
N ASP A 154 29.16 -0.37 3.02
CA ASP A 154 30.25 -1.04 2.27
C ASP A 154 30.57 -2.48 2.70
N ASP A 155 29.97 -2.98 3.80
CA ASP A 155 30.29 -4.25 4.43
C ASP A 155 29.18 -5.31 4.36
N PHE A 156 28.29 -5.29 3.34
CA PHE A 156 27.27 -6.33 3.23
C PHE A 156 27.81 -7.61 2.57
N PRO A 157 27.87 -8.73 3.31
CA PRO A 157 28.21 -10.02 2.70
C PRO A 157 27.09 -10.45 1.75
N ALA A 158 27.47 -10.84 0.54
CA ALA A 158 26.57 -11.27 -0.55
C ALA A 158 25.69 -12.51 -0.22
N ASP A 159 25.91 -13.15 0.92
CA ASP A 159 25.40 -14.49 1.23
C ASP A 159 24.12 -14.55 2.07
N THR A 160 23.52 -13.44 2.46
CA THR A 160 22.32 -13.50 3.30
C THR A 160 21.09 -12.96 2.57
N ALA A 161 20.18 -13.85 2.16
CA ALA A 161 18.95 -13.54 1.42
C ALA A 161 18.05 -12.49 2.11
N LEU A 162 18.07 -12.40 3.43
CA LEU A 162 17.27 -11.42 4.21
C LEU A 162 17.72 -9.96 4.02
N PRO A 163 19.03 -9.61 4.10
CA PRO A 163 19.47 -8.24 3.85
C PRO A 163 19.10 -7.74 2.46
N THR A 164 19.27 -8.56 1.42
CA THR A 164 19.00 -8.18 0.04
C THR A 164 17.49 -8.00 -0.20
N ARG A 165 16.64 -8.89 0.36
CA ARG A 165 15.19 -8.73 0.32
C ARG A 165 14.76 -7.41 0.96
N ARG A 166 15.33 -7.08 2.12
CA ARG A 166 15.04 -5.82 2.80
C ARG A 166 15.44 -4.59 1.97
N LEU A 167 16.55 -4.65 1.24
CA LEU A 167 16.99 -3.57 0.35
C LEU A 167 16.00 -3.37 -0.80
N HIS A 168 15.53 -4.44 -1.44
CA HIS A 168 14.54 -4.36 -2.52
C HIS A 168 13.23 -3.74 -2.06
N LEU A 169 12.69 -4.22 -0.93
CA LEU A 169 11.47 -3.66 -0.36
C LEU A 169 11.67 -2.20 0.04
N ARG A 170 12.81 -1.90 0.66
CA ARG A 170 13.15 -0.52 1.04
C ARG A 170 13.27 0.41 -0.16
N PHE A 171 13.82 -0.05 -1.29
CA PHE A 171 13.91 0.75 -2.51
C PHE A 171 12.54 1.25 -2.96
N ILE A 172 11.55 0.37 -3.04
CA ILE A 172 10.19 0.74 -3.44
C ILE A 172 9.52 1.63 -2.38
N MET A 173 9.68 1.31 -1.09
CA MET A 173 9.15 2.15 -0.01
C MET A 173 9.77 3.55 -0.04
N THR A 174 11.07 3.67 -0.31
CA THR A 174 11.74 4.96 -0.44
C THR A 174 11.25 5.75 -1.65
N ALA A 175 10.94 5.09 -2.77
CA ALA A 175 10.33 5.77 -3.92
C ALA A 175 8.95 6.35 -3.56
N LEU A 176 8.12 5.60 -2.82
CA LEU A 176 6.83 6.08 -2.31
C LEU A 176 7.00 7.25 -1.33
N GLU A 177 7.93 7.17 -0.38
CA GLU A 177 8.23 8.25 0.56
C GLU A 177 8.68 9.53 -0.18
N SER A 178 9.58 9.38 -1.17
CA SER A 178 10.16 10.50 -1.92
C SER A 178 9.16 11.17 -2.87
N SER A 179 8.11 10.47 -3.30
CA SER A 179 7.08 11.02 -4.18
C SER A 179 6.09 11.94 -3.46
N ASN A 180 6.14 12.02 -2.13
CA ASN A 180 5.17 12.77 -1.31
C ASN A 180 3.70 12.37 -1.53
N CYS A 181 3.44 11.18 -2.06
CA CYS A 181 2.09 10.64 -2.18
C CYS A 181 1.61 10.00 -0.87
N THR A 182 0.30 9.86 -0.71
CA THR A 182 -0.26 8.96 0.31
C THR A 182 -0.49 7.60 -0.34
N SER A 183 0.07 6.54 0.24
CA SER A 183 0.09 5.25 -0.44
C SER A 183 -0.46 4.10 0.40
N ILE A 184 -1.06 3.14 -0.29
CA ILE A 184 -1.43 1.84 0.25
C ILE A 184 -0.64 0.77 -0.50
N VAL A 185 0.02 -0.08 0.28
CA VAL A 185 0.75 -1.25 -0.21
C VAL A 185 0.07 -2.49 0.35
N THR A 186 -0.24 -3.48 -0.49
CA THR A 186 -0.86 -4.71 0.02
C THR A 186 0.14 -5.84 0.19
N SER A 187 -0.13 -6.72 1.17
CA SER A 187 0.64 -7.95 1.42
C SER A 187 -0.28 -9.13 1.60
N GLU A 188 0.05 -10.24 0.97
CA GLU A 188 -0.75 -11.47 1.04
C GLU A 188 -0.34 -12.31 2.24
N LEU A 189 -1.33 -12.75 3.01
CA LEU A 189 -1.14 -13.63 4.15
C LEU A 189 -1.94 -14.92 3.98
N PRO A 190 -1.45 -16.06 4.48
CA PRO A 190 -2.27 -17.25 4.63
C PRO A 190 -3.45 -17.02 5.58
N VAL A 191 -4.54 -17.76 5.39
CA VAL A 191 -5.67 -17.75 6.33
C VAL A 191 -5.19 -18.20 7.71
N GLY A 192 -5.58 -17.47 8.76
CA GLY A 192 -5.18 -17.76 10.14
C GLY A 192 -3.75 -17.33 10.50
N SER A 193 -3.05 -16.63 9.61
CA SER A 193 -1.72 -16.10 9.92
C SER A 193 -1.78 -15.02 11.00
N ASN A 194 -0.81 -15.07 11.92
CA ASN A 194 -0.56 -14.01 12.92
C ASN A 194 0.50 -12.99 12.46
N MET A 195 1.03 -13.13 11.25
CA MET A 195 2.00 -12.19 10.68
C MET A 195 1.32 -10.89 10.26
N LEU A 196 2.09 -9.80 10.22
CA LEU A 196 1.63 -8.49 9.75
C LEU A 196 1.97 -8.24 8.28
N SER A 197 2.98 -8.93 7.74
CA SER A 197 3.29 -8.99 6.31
C SER A 197 3.78 -10.38 5.91
N ARG A 198 3.77 -10.70 4.63
CA ARG A 198 4.31 -11.97 4.11
C ARG A 198 5.82 -12.10 4.30
N ASP A 199 6.51 -10.98 4.19
CA ASP A 199 7.97 -10.90 4.22
C ASP A 199 8.56 -10.69 5.62
N GLY A 200 7.77 -10.29 6.62
CA GLY A 200 8.22 -9.95 7.97
C GLY A 200 9.09 -8.68 8.02
N ILE A 201 9.01 -7.83 7.00
CA ILE A 201 9.84 -6.63 6.85
C ILE A 201 8.97 -5.39 6.57
N SER A 202 8.01 -5.50 5.67
CA SER A 202 7.20 -4.38 5.17
C SER A 202 6.43 -3.66 6.29
N GLU A 203 5.98 -4.37 7.33
CA GLU A 203 5.31 -3.78 8.49
C GLU A 203 6.20 -2.83 9.30
N PHE A 204 7.52 -3.02 9.25
CA PHE A 204 8.48 -2.12 9.91
C PHE A 204 8.75 -0.87 9.07
N LEU A 205 8.72 -1.00 7.74
CA LEU A 205 8.97 0.08 6.80
C LEU A 205 7.75 1.01 6.68
N ALA A 206 6.53 0.46 6.72
CA ALA A 206 5.29 1.24 6.61
C ALA A 206 5.01 2.11 7.85
N ASP A 207 4.29 3.22 7.66
CA ASP A 207 3.82 4.10 8.74
C ASP A 207 2.57 3.57 9.42
N GLY A 208 1.69 2.93 8.64
CA GLY A 208 0.48 2.28 9.10
C GLY A 208 0.46 0.79 8.73
N VAL A 209 -0.25 -0.01 9.53
CA VAL A 209 -0.53 -1.42 9.23
C VAL A 209 -1.98 -1.70 9.56
N ILE A 210 -2.73 -2.11 8.57
CA ILE A 210 -4.11 -2.57 8.67
C ILE A 210 -4.15 -4.05 8.28
N THR A 211 -4.74 -4.88 9.12
CA THR A 211 -4.91 -6.30 8.81
C THR A 211 -6.37 -6.61 8.52
N LEU A 212 -6.58 -7.40 7.47
CA LEU A 212 -7.87 -7.99 7.13
C LEU A 212 -7.83 -9.48 7.45
N SER A 213 -8.86 -10.00 8.08
CA SER A 213 -8.95 -11.42 8.42
C SER A 213 -10.28 -12.03 7.99
N LEU A 214 -10.25 -13.33 7.71
CA LEU A 214 -11.41 -14.14 7.37
C LEU A 214 -11.65 -15.14 8.48
N ASP A 215 -12.91 -15.30 8.85
CA ASP A 215 -13.41 -16.42 9.61
C ASP A 215 -14.42 -17.18 8.73
N PRO A 216 -13.96 -18.20 7.97
CA PRO A 216 -14.82 -18.93 7.06
C PRO A 216 -15.94 -19.71 7.78
N THR A 217 -15.69 -20.09 9.03
CA THR A 217 -16.68 -20.86 9.83
C THR A 217 -17.89 -20.00 10.20
N MET A 218 -17.64 -18.72 10.48
CA MET A 218 -18.67 -17.77 10.90
C MET A 218 -19.13 -16.84 9.76
N ASP A 219 -18.62 -17.05 8.54
CA ASP A 219 -18.82 -16.16 7.39
C ASP A 219 -18.59 -14.68 7.75
N ARG A 220 -17.47 -14.41 8.43
CA ARG A 220 -17.15 -13.08 8.94
C ARG A 220 -15.83 -12.58 8.42
N ARG A 221 -15.79 -11.28 8.18
CA ARG A 221 -14.56 -10.54 7.87
C ARG A 221 -14.32 -9.51 8.95
N LYS A 222 -13.05 -9.28 9.28
CA LYS A 222 -12.66 -8.27 10.26
C LYS A 222 -11.51 -7.44 9.72
N LEU A 223 -11.46 -6.19 10.16
CA LEU A 223 -10.38 -5.24 9.93
C LEU A 223 -9.83 -4.79 11.29
N ALA A 224 -8.50 -4.78 11.43
CA ALA A 224 -7.85 -4.23 12.61
C ALA A 224 -6.73 -3.27 12.21
N VAL A 225 -6.60 -2.15 12.92
CA VAL A 225 -5.49 -1.21 12.77
C VAL A 225 -4.41 -1.62 13.77
N MET A 226 -3.34 -2.23 13.27
CA MET A 226 -2.25 -2.76 14.11
C MET A 226 -1.20 -1.71 14.43
N LYS A 227 -1.03 -0.75 13.53
CA LYS A 227 -0.07 0.36 13.63
C LYS A 227 -0.60 1.55 12.84
N MET A 228 -0.46 2.74 13.37
CA MET A 228 -0.66 3.99 12.62
C MET A 228 0.14 5.09 13.31
N ARG A 229 1.27 5.50 12.71
CA ARG A 229 2.10 6.58 13.26
C ARG A 229 1.29 7.86 13.36
N ASN A 230 1.55 8.64 14.40
CA ASN A 230 0.89 9.92 14.64
C ASN A 230 -0.65 9.84 14.71
N THR A 231 -1.19 8.68 15.12
CA THR A 231 -2.64 8.44 15.14
C THR A 231 -3.02 7.60 16.36
N LYS A 232 -3.97 8.08 17.15
CA LYS A 232 -4.61 7.25 18.18
C LYS A 232 -5.61 6.32 17.50
N HIS A 233 -5.52 5.04 17.75
CA HIS A 233 -6.44 4.03 17.23
C HIS A 233 -6.64 2.91 18.24
N THR A 234 -7.67 2.10 18.02
CA THR A 234 -7.91 0.87 18.78
C THR A 234 -7.30 -0.33 18.04
N LEU A 235 -6.77 -1.29 18.80
CA LEU A 235 -6.36 -2.60 18.27
C LEU A 235 -7.53 -3.57 18.14
N LYS A 236 -8.73 -3.20 18.65
CA LYS A 236 -9.91 -4.06 18.59
C LYS A 236 -10.32 -4.28 17.14
N PRO A 237 -10.40 -5.55 16.65
CA PRO A 237 -10.88 -5.84 15.31
C PRO A 237 -12.33 -5.37 15.14
N GLN A 238 -12.60 -4.72 14.03
CA GLN A 238 -13.93 -4.28 13.63
C GLN A 238 -14.50 -5.27 12.62
N SER A 239 -15.78 -5.57 12.71
CA SER A 239 -16.47 -6.35 11.68
C SER A 239 -16.62 -5.52 10.41
N ILE A 240 -16.46 -6.16 9.27
CA ILE A 240 -16.66 -5.52 7.97
C ILE A 240 -17.57 -6.38 7.09
N VAL A 241 -18.30 -5.72 6.21
CA VAL A 241 -19.07 -6.34 5.12
C VAL A 241 -18.55 -5.82 3.79
N ILE A 242 -18.71 -6.64 2.74
CA ILE A 242 -18.44 -6.27 1.36
C ILE A 242 -19.78 -6.25 0.64
N GLU A 243 -20.16 -5.09 0.14
CA GLU A 243 -21.44 -4.85 -0.54
C GLU A 243 -21.18 -4.08 -1.84
N THR A 244 -22.23 -3.75 -2.57
CA THR A 244 -22.15 -2.77 -3.66
C THR A 244 -21.64 -1.44 -3.12
N GLY A 245 -20.56 -0.93 -3.70
CA GLY A 245 -19.84 0.26 -3.20
C GLY A 245 -18.62 -0.06 -2.34
N GLY A 246 -18.36 -1.36 -2.03
CA GLY A 246 -17.12 -1.82 -1.41
C GLY A 246 -17.25 -2.27 0.03
N ILE A 247 -16.20 -2.04 0.81
CA ILE A 247 -16.10 -2.39 2.24
C ILE A 247 -16.76 -1.32 3.09
N LYS A 248 -17.44 -1.77 4.17
CA LYS A 248 -18.00 -0.94 5.22
C LYS A 248 -17.75 -1.58 6.59
N LEU A 249 -17.39 -0.80 7.59
CA LEU A 249 -17.35 -1.22 8.99
C LEU A 249 -18.78 -1.27 9.56
N ILE A 250 -19.05 -2.30 10.40
CA ILE A 250 -20.35 -2.51 11.05
C ILE A 250 -20.18 -2.72 12.56
#